data_5e0a35cb2ebf689d17f3bdb57785d903
#
_entry.id   5e0a35cb2ebf689d17f3bdb57785d903
#
_cell.length_a   1.000
_cell.length_b   1.000
_cell.length_c   1.000
_cell.angle_alpha   90.00
_cell.angle_beta   90.00
_cell.angle_gamma   90.00
#
_symmetry.space_group_name_H-M   'P 1'
#
loop_
_entity.id
_entity.type
_entity.pdbx_description
1 polymer ?
#
loop_
_entity_poly.entity_id
_entity_poly.type
_entity_poly.pdbx_seq_one_letter_code
_entity_poly.pdbx_strand_id
1 'polypeptide(L)'
;DKWMNEPFRYWFNLPAVAMTNKILYPDYKMILYVSENVWDEELSSVLNALQDLDNLAIETIKMDYVGTEPAIWRMMPLWDREVEILHTRDIDSLPSEIEYRYGRVFEKSNCSLGTLRMHPNHYGIKCRMLAGVSSFKPQEIPPQLKLNNFQTYFSFRHNDYGSDQDLMIHRFTVHPSYTKDKFLDHCDFEQHNPQDFPCVRVESSQLEKVNIS
;
A
#
# COMPACT_ATOMS: atom_id res chain seq x y z
N ASP A 1 -5.86 22.79 9.67
CA ASP A 1 -5.22 21.72 8.88
C ASP A 1 -5.81 21.69 7.49
N LYS A 2 -4.96 22.02 6.51
CA LYS A 2 -5.36 22.15 5.09
C LYS A 2 -5.94 20.86 4.51
N TRP A 3 -5.59 19.71 5.10
CA TRP A 3 -5.98 18.38 4.64
C TRP A 3 -7.33 17.90 5.17
N MET A 4 -7.79 18.42 6.30
CA MET A 4 -9.11 18.09 6.85
C MET A 4 -10.27 18.78 6.13
N ASN A 5 -9.98 19.82 5.32
CA ASN A 5 -11.01 20.60 4.64
C ASN A 5 -11.33 20.14 3.21
N GLU A 6 -10.75 19.00 2.77
CA GLU A 6 -11.04 18.43 1.45
C GLU A 6 -11.47 16.95 1.55
N PRO A 7 -12.51 16.61 2.34
CA PRO A 7 -13.00 15.21 2.42
C PRO A 7 -13.43 14.67 1.05
N PHE A 8 -13.94 15.54 0.19
CA PHE A 8 -14.37 15.19 -1.17
C PHE A 8 -13.28 14.56 -2.03
N ARG A 9 -12.00 14.93 -1.86
CA ARG A 9 -10.89 14.38 -2.65
C ARG A 9 -10.78 12.88 -2.53
N TYR A 10 -11.02 12.34 -1.36
CA TYR A 10 -10.88 10.89 -1.09
C TYR A 10 -12.14 10.11 -1.46
N TRP A 11 -13.31 10.61 -1.09
CA TRP A 11 -14.57 9.89 -1.28
C TRP A 11 -15.06 9.87 -2.72
N PHE A 12 -14.85 10.94 -3.49
CA PHE A 12 -15.24 11.00 -4.89
C PHE A 12 -14.52 9.98 -5.77
N ASN A 13 -13.27 9.71 -5.48
CA ASN A 13 -12.47 8.77 -6.26
C ASN A 13 -12.76 7.31 -5.88
N LEU A 14 -13.31 7.05 -4.72
CA LEU A 14 -13.49 5.69 -4.20
C LEU A 14 -14.26 4.76 -5.13
N PRO A 15 -15.40 5.15 -5.74
CA PRO A 15 -16.10 4.29 -6.70
C PRO A 15 -15.23 3.94 -7.91
N ALA A 16 -14.51 4.93 -8.45
CA ALA A 16 -13.62 4.70 -9.59
C ALA A 16 -12.44 3.80 -9.21
N VAL A 17 -11.85 3.99 -8.03
CA VAL A 17 -10.78 3.13 -7.50
C VAL A 17 -11.28 1.70 -7.34
N ALA A 18 -12.43 1.49 -6.72
CA ALA A 18 -13.00 0.17 -6.48
C ALA A 18 -13.32 -0.56 -7.79
N MET A 19 -13.94 0.13 -8.75
CA MET A 19 -14.27 -0.44 -10.06
C MET A 19 -13.00 -0.75 -10.88
N THR A 20 -12.00 0.14 -10.88
CA THR A 20 -10.74 -0.10 -11.58
C THR A 20 -9.98 -1.26 -10.93
N ASN A 21 -10.01 -1.34 -9.60
CA ASN A 21 -9.42 -2.46 -8.88
C ASN A 21 -10.08 -3.79 -9.26
N LYS A 22 -11.41 -3.83 -9.36
CA LYS A 22 -12.13 -5.03 -9.79
C LYS A 22 -11.75 -5.48 -11.21
N ILE A 23 -11.53 -4.51 -12.11
CA ILE A 23 -11.14 -4.81 -13.51
C ILE A 23 -9.69 -5.32 -13.57
N LEU A 24 -8.76 -4.64 -12.91
CA LEU A 24 -7.33 -4.97 -12.98
C LEU A 24 -6.94 -6.15 -12.09
N TYR A 25 -7.63 -6.32 -10.96
CA TYR A 25 -7.32 -7.34 -9.94
C TYR A 25 -8.56 -8.15 -9.58
N PRO A 26 -9.18 -8.89 -10.56
CA PRO A 26 -10.43 -9.62 -10.31
C PRO A 26 -10.29 -10.71 -9.24
N ASP A 27 -9.08 -11.25 -9.05
CA ASP A 27 -8.77 -12.30 -8.08
C ASP A 27 -8.40 -11.76 -6.70
N TYR A 28 -8.36 -10.43 -6.54
CA TYR A 28 -8.00 -9.80 -5.27
C TYR A 28 -9.21 -9.22 -4.57
N LYS A 29 -9.21 -9.35 -3.26
CA LYS A 29 -10.16 -8.66 -2.40
C LYS A 29 -9.61 -7.29 -2.03
N MET A 30 -10.33 -6.23 -2.37
CA MET A 30 -10.07 -4.89 -1.87
C MET A 30 -10.66 -4.76 -0.46
N ILE A 31 -9.87 -4.29 0.50
CA ILE A 31 -10.35 -4.00 1.85
C ILE A 31 -10.24 -2.50 2.08
N LEU A 32 -11.37 -1.88 2.37
CA LEU A 32 -11.46 -0.47 2.74
C LEU A 32 -11.63 -0.35 4.25
N TYR A 33 -10.65 0.24 4.93
CA TYR A 33 -10.76 0.55 6.35
C TYR A 33 -11.34 1.93 6.54
N VAL A 34 -12.43 2.03 7.30
CA VAL A 34 -13.15 3.28 7.55
C VAL A 34 -13.28 3.49 9.05
N SER A 35 -12.95 4.69 9.54
CA SER A 35 -13.21 5.03 10.93
C SER A 35 -14.69 5.18 11.21
N GLU A 36 -15.15 4.65 12.34
CA GLU A 36 -16.54 4.86 12.80
C GLU A 36 -16.90 6.34 12.95
N ASN A 37 -15.91 7.18 13.25
CA ASN A 37 -16.12 8.62 13.53
C ASN A 37 -16.33 9.48 12.28
N VAL A 38 -16.10 8.95 11.07
CA VAL A 38 -16.26 9.70 9.80
C VAL A 38 -17.49 9.26 8.99
N TRP A 39 -18.35 8.42 9.56
CA TRP A 39 -19.60 8.02 8.92
C TRP A 39 -20.58 9.20 8.91
N ASP A 40 -20.76 9.82 7.76
CA ASP A 40 -21.83 10.76 7.47
C ASP A 40 -22.78 10.21 6.40
N GLU A 41 -23.82 10.97 6.07
CA GLU A 41 -24.83 10.53 5.08
C GLU A 41 -24.23 10.38 3.67
N GLU A 42 -23.30 11.24 3.29
CA GLU A 42 -22.67 11.20 1.96
C GLU A 42 -21.79 9.97 1.81
N LEU A 43 -20.91 9.74 2.79
CA LEU A 43 -20.05 8.55 2.82
C LEU A 43 -20.89 7.27 2.86
N SER A 44 -21.92 7.24 3.71
CA SER A 44 -22.83 6.08 3.81
C SER A 44 -23.48 5.76 2.47
N SER A 45 -23.89 6.78 1.71
CA SER A 45 -24.45 6.61 0.37
C SER A 45 -23.45 6.00 -0.60
N VAL A 46 -22.20 6.51 -0.61
CA VAL A 46 -21.12 5.97 -1.46
C VAL A 46 -20.78 4.52 -1.08
N LEU A 47 -20.64 4.24 0.21
CA LEU A 47 -20.31 2.90 0.69
C LEU A 47 -21.42 1.89 0.41
N ASN A 48 -22.69 2.28 0.57
CA ASN A 48 -23.84 1.44 0.23
C ASN A 48 -23.87 1.10 -1.26
N ALA A 49 -23.56 2.07 -2.13
CA ALA A 49 -23.49 1.82 -3.57
C ALA A 49 -22.34 0.87 -3.96
N LEU A 50 -21.32 0.76 -3.14
CA LEU A 50 -20.17 -0.12 -3.36
C LEU A 50 -20.31 -1.51 -2.72
N GLN A 51 -21.27 -1.72 -1.83
CA GLN A 51 -21.47 -3.01 -1.15
C GLN A 51 -21.80 -4.17 -2.10
N ASP A 52 -22.35 -3.86 -3.28
CA ASP A 52 -22.66 -4.86 -4.30
C ASP A 52 -21.42 -5.34 -5.09
N LEU A 53 -20.25 -4.76 -4.83
CA LEU A 53 -19.01 -5.24 -5.42
C LEU A 53 -18.48 -6.45 -4.64
N ASP A 54 -18.54 -7.62 -5.27
CA ASP A 54 -18.17 -8.92 -4.69
C ASP A 54 -16.69 -9.02 -4.24
N ASN A 55 -15.82 -8.17 -4.80
CA ASN A 55 -14.40 -8.10 -4.44
C ASN A 55 -14.06 -6.98 -3.44
N LEU A 56 -15.04 -6.25 -2.91
CA LEU A 56 -14.84 -5.20 -1.92
C LEU A 56 -15.34 -5.63 -0.55
N ALA A 57 -14.53 -5.45 0.48
CA ALA A 57 -14.94 -5.49 1.87
C ALA A 57 -14.74 -4.13 2.53
N ILE A 58 -15.71 -3.71 3.32
CA ILE A 58 -15.64 -2.48 4.11
C ILE A 58 -15.53 -2.88 5.57
N GLU A 59 -14.43 -2.50 6.21
CA GLU A 59 -14.16 -2.78 7.61
C GLU A 59 -14.17 -1.49 8.43
N THR A 60 -15.08 -1.42 9.39
CA THR A 60 -15.17 -0.26 10.30
C THR A 60 -14.24 -0.42 11.47
N ILE A 61 -13.38 0.56 11.67
CA ILE A 61 -12.43 0.60 12.76
C ILE A 61 -12.97 1.47 13.90
N LYS A 62 -13.13 0.83 15.07
CA LYS A 62 -13.57 1.45 16.33
C LYS A 62 -12.35 1.74 17.19
N MET A 63 -11.58 2.73 16.82
CA MET A 63 -10.40 3.15 17.58
C MET A 63 -10.32 4.67 17.64
N ASP A 64 -9.91 5.17 18.80
CA ASP A 64 -9.48 6.56 18.88
C ASP A 64 -8.15 6.70 18.12
N TYR A 65 -8.08 7.66 17.23
CA TYR A 65 -6.88 7.95 16.45
C TYR A 65 -6.57 9.44 16.45
N VAL A 66 -5.34 9.78 16.14
CA VAL A 66 -4.86 11.16 16.05
C VAL A 66 -4.22 11.41 14.69
N GLY A 67 -4.65 12.46 14.00
CA GLY A 67 -4.03 12.91 12.76
C GLY A 67 -4.05 11.87 11.63
N THR A 68 -2.88 11.48 11.15
CA THR A 68 -2.67 10.58 10.01
C THR A 68 -2.58 9.09 10.38
N GLU A 69 -2.83 8.72 11.63
CA GLU A 69 -2.78 7.31 12.08
C GLU A 69 -3.63 6.35 11.21
N PRO A 70 -4.82 6.74 10.69
CA PRO A 70 -5.60 5.87 9.81
C PRO A 70 -4.86 5.38 8.56
N ALA A 71 -3.87 6.12 8.08
CA ALA A 71 -3.07 5.70 6.94
C ALA A 71 -2.29 4.40 7.19
N ILE A 72 -2.01 4.07 8.47
CA ILE A 72 -1.31 2.83 8.86
C ILE A 72 -2.23 1.61 8.80
N TRP A 73 -3.55 1.77 8.86
CA TRP A 73 -4.49 0.64 8.87
C TRP A 73 -4.38 -0.25 7.63
N ARG A 74 -3.93 0.31 6.50
CA ARG A 74 -3.61 -0.46 5.28
C ARG A 74 -2.61 -1.60 5.52
N MET A 75 -1.88 -1.55 6.63
CA MET A 75 -0.91 -2.57 7.03
C MET A 75 -1.50 -3.69 7.90
N MET A 76 -2.75 -3.57 8.36
CA MET A 76 -3.38 -4.59 9.22
C MET A 76 -3.30 -6.00 8.63
N PRO A 77 -3.48 -6.21 7.31
CA PRO A 77 -3.40 -7.54 6.73
C PRO A 77 -2.03 -8.22 6.81
N LEU A 78 -0.96 -7.50 7.16
CA LEU A 78 0.36 -8.12 7.39
C LEU A 78 0.37 -9.16 8.53
N TRP A 79 -0.58 -9.07 9.46
CA TRP A 79 -0.70 -9.99 10.60
C TRP A 79 -1.76 -11.08 10.37
N ASP A 80 -2.51 -11.00 9.28
CA ASP A 80 -3.47 -12.03 8.91
C ASP A 80 -2.75 -13.21 8.25
N ARG A 81 -2.99 -14.41 8.75
CA ARG A 81 -2.37 -15.64 8.25
C ARG A 81 -3.00 -16.13 6.95
N GLU A 82 -4.19 -15.67 6.64
CA GLU A 82 -4.92 -16.02 5.41
C GLU A 82 -4.45 -15.17 4.21
N VAL A 83 -3.74 -14.06 4.48
CA VAL A 83 -3.26 -13.16 3.43
C VAL A 83 -1.93 -13.67 2.87
N GLU A 84 -1.95 -14.09 1.61
CA GLU A 84 -0.76 -14.52 0.87
C GLU A 84 0.00 -13.32 0.30
N ILE A 85 -0.71 -12.38 -0.31
CA ILE A 85 -0.15 -11.17 -0.93
C ILE A 85 -0.99 -9.95 -0.52
N LEU A 86 -0.30 -8.90 -0.10
CA LEU A 86 -0.89 -7.60 0.20
C LEU A 86 -0.31 -6.55 -0.74
N HIS A 87 -1.18 -5.82 -1.44
CA HIS A 87 -0.85 -4.58 -2.12
C HIS A 87 -1.50 -3.41 -1.39
N THR A 88 -0.69 -2.45 -0.95
CA THR A 88 -1.21 -1.23 -0.32
C THR A 88 -1.50 -0.16 -1.36
N ARG A 89 -2.50 0.68 -1.08
CA ARG A 89 -2.95 1.71 -2.02
C ARG A 89 -3.48 2.95 -1.28
N ASP A 90 -3.26 4.10 -1.90
CA ASP A 90 -3.96 5.33 -1.57
C ASP A 90 -5.31 5.37 -2.32
N ILE A 91 -6.35 5.90 -1.68
CA ILE A 91 -7.70 5.96 -2.27
C ILE A 91 -7.91 7.19 -3.17
N ASP A 92 -6.97 8.11 -3.20
CA ASP A 92 -7.01 9.33 -4.01
C ASP A 92 -6.38 9.15 -5.40
N SER A 93 -5.86 7.97 -5.71
CA SER A 93 -5.27 7.64 -7.00
C SER A 93 -5.87 6.36 -7.60
N LEU A 94 -6.12 6.37 -8.91
CA LEU A 94 -6.60 5.19 -9.62
C LEU A 94 -5.50 4.15 -9.79
N PRO A 95 -5.83 2.84 -9.66
CA PRO A 95 -4.91 1.77 -10.08
C PRO A 95 -4.53 1.95 -11.56
N SER A 96 -3.25 1.78 -11.85
CA SER A 96 -2.73 1.88 -13.21
C SER A 96 -2.34 0.53 -13.78
N GLU A 97 -2.24 0.45 -15.10
CA GLU A 97 -1.77 -0.74 -15.80
C GLU A 97 -0.36 -1.14 -15.36
N ILE A 98 0.51 -0.18 -15.13
CA ILE A 98 1.89 -0.47 -14.71
C ILE A 98 1.94 -1.02 -13.28
N GLU A 99 1.06 -0.54 -12.39
CA GLU A 99 0.91 -1.13 -11.05
C GLU A 99 0.44 -2.58 -11.13
N TYR A 100 -0.54 -2.87 -11.98
CA TYR A 100 -1.00 -4.23 -12.23
C TYR A 100 0.15 -5.13 -12.71
N ARG A 101 0.88 -4.69 -13.75
CA ARG A 101 2.00 -5.44 -14.31
C ARG A 101 3.10 -5.68 -13.28
N TYR A 102 3.42 -4.67 -12.50
CA TYR A 102 4.37 -4.78 -11.40
C TYR A 102 3.89 -5.78 -10.34
N GLY A 103 2.63 -5.71 -9.93
CA GLY A 103 2.02 -6.66 -9.01
C GLY A 103 2.19 -8.10 -9.47
N ARG A 104 1.90 -8.38 -10.76
CA ARG A 104 2.06 -9.72 -11.35
C ARG A 104 3.52 -10.20 -11.42
N VAL A 105 4.48 -9.29 -11.58
CA VAL A 105 5.91 -9.63 -11.47
C VAL A 105 6.28 -9.91 -10.02
N PHE A 106 5.79 -9.10 -9.07
CA PHE A 106 6.02 -9.30 -7.64
C PHE A 106 5.50 -10.65 -7.15
N GLU A 107 4.27 -11.02 -7.52
CA GLU A 107 3.66 -12.33 -7.18
C GLU A 107 4.57 -13.50 -7.54
N LYS A 108 5.17 -13.46 -8.73
CA LYS A 108 6.03 -14.52 -9.28
C LYS A 108 7.48 -14.45 -8.78
N SER A 109 7.87 -13.37 -8.13
CA SER A 109 9.22 -13.19 -7.63
C SER A 109 9.46 -13.94 -6.32
N ASN A 110 10.74 -14.11 -5.94
CA ASN A 110 11.13 -14.61 -4.62
C ASN A 110 11.26 -13.48 -3.58
N CYS A 111 10.79 -12.27 -3.92
CA CYS A 111 10.82 -11.12 -3.03
C CYS A 111 9.60 -11.13 -2.12
N SER A 112 9.80 -10.79 -0.85
CA SER A 112 8.72 -10.70 0.15
C SER A 112 8.24 -9.26 0.40
N LEU A 113 9.01 -8.29 -0.09
CA LEU A 113 8.73 -6.86 -0.03
C LEU A 113 8.88 -6.26 -1.42
N GLY A 114 8.09 -5.23 -1.74
CA GLY A 114 8.23 -4.52 -3.01
C GLY A 114 7.66 -3.12 -2.96
N THR A 115 8.14 -2.27 -3.86
CA THR A 115 7.63 -0.92 -4.07
C THR A 115 7.70 -0.53 -5.54
N LEU A 116 6.72 0.26 -5.97
CA LEU A 116 6.67 0.84 -7.30
C LEU A 116 6.80 2.36 -7.19
N ARG A 117 7.83 2.93 -7.83
CA ARG A 117 8.16 4.34 -7.76
C ARG A 117 8.05 4.98 -9.14
N MET A 118 6.94 5.66 -9.38
CA MET A 118 6.58 6.19 -10.68
C MET A 118 6.57 7.72 -10.76
N HIS A 119 6.89 8.40 -9.68
CA HIS A 119 6.89 9.86 -9.66
C HIS A 119 8.31 10.41 -9.51
N PRO A 120 8.69 11.51 -10.20
CA PRO A 120 10.03 12.08 -10.12
C PRO A 120 10.50 12.41 -8.71
N ASN A 121 9.58 12.65 -7.78
CA ASN A 121 9.90 12.90 -6.38
C ASN A 121 10.08 11.62 -5.55
N HIS A 122 9.84 10.45 -6.14
CA HIS A 122 9.98 9.15 -5.47
C HIS A 122 11.39 8.60 -5.56
N TYR A 123 12.40 9.43 -5.32
CA TYR A 123 13.82 9.01 -5.27
C TYR A 123 14.44 9.40 -3.92
N GLY A 124 15.56 8.76 -3.63
CA GLY A 124 16.27 8.95 -2.38
C GLY A 124 15.77 8.08 -1.24
N ILE A 125 16.41 8.24 -0.09
CA ILE A 125 16.24 7.36 1.07
C ILE A 125 14.82 7.39 1.64
N LYS A 126 14.18 8.56 1.58
CA LYS A 126 12.82 8.77 2.09
C LYS A 126 11.72 8.15 1.24
N CYS A 127 12.05 7.69 0.03
CA CYS A 127 11.11 7.07 -0.89
C CYS A 127 11.48 5.62 -1.22
N ARG A 128 12.29 4.97 -0.39
CA ARG A 128 12.66 3.56 -0.56
C ARG A 128 11.43 2.65 -0.54
N MET A 129 10.42 3.02 0.20
CA MET A 129 9.15 2.34 0.27
C MET A 129 8.04 3.38 0.27
N LEU A 130 7.05 3.20 -0.59
CA LEU A 130 5.90 4.11 -0.69
C LEU A 130 4.68 3.46 -0.07
N ALA A 131 4.09 4.09 0.92
CA ALA A 131 2.97 3.52 1.65
C ALA A 131 1.76 3.19 0.75
N GLY A 132 1.54 4.01 -0.28
CA GLY A 132 0.43 3.87 -1.22
C GLY A 132 0.65 2.92 -2.40
N VAL A 133 1.87 2.37 -2.60
CA VAL A 133 2.18 1.46 -3.72
C VAL A 133 3.26 0.46 -3.34
N SER A 134 3.04 -0.22 -2.24
CA SER A 134 3.92 -1.30 -1.76
C SER A 134 3.25 -2.64 -1.80
N SER A 135 4.07 -3.68 -1.95
CA SER A 135 3.65 -5.06 -2.05
C SER A 135 4.35 -5.92 -1.00
N PHE A 136 3.63 -6.87 -0.44
CA PHE A 136 4.12 -7.72 0.64
C PHE A 136 3.66 -9.16 0.43
N LYS A 137 4.52 -10.12 0.80
CA LYS A 137 4.13 -11.51 1.08
C LYS A 137 4.20 -11.72 2.59
N PRO A 138 3.11 -11.53 3.33
CA PRO A 138 3.13 -11.46 4.79
C PRO A 138 3.75 -12.67 5.46
N GLN A 139 3.57 -13.85 4.90
CA GLN A 139 4.07 -15.10 5.47
C GLN A 139 5.58 -15.29 5.28
N GLU A 140 6.18 -14.59 4.30
CA GLU A 140 7.61 -14.62 4.02
C GLU A 140 8.40 -13.52 4.73
N ILE A 141 7.71 -12.53 5.33
CA ILE A 141 8.36 -11.45 6.07
C ILE A 141 8.83 -11.97 7.42
N PRO A 142 10.12 -11.81 7.76
CA PRO A 142 10.63 -12.18 9.07
C PRO A 142 9.80 -11.58 10.21
N PRO A 143 9.44 -12.34 11.25
CA PRO A 143 8.59 -11.85 12.35
C PRO A 143 9.15 -10.58 13.03
N GLN A 144 10.49 -10.45 13.08
CA GLN A 144 11.17 -9.29 13.66
C GLN A 144 10.84 -7.98 12.91
N LEU A 145 10.52 -8.06 11.61
CA LEU A 145 10.13 -6.91 10.80
C LEU A 145 8.66 -6.53 11.02
N LYS A 146 7.79 -7.51 11.24
CA LYS A 146 6.35 -7.26 11.44
C LYS A 146 5.99 -6.71 12.82
N LEU A 147 6.91 -6.76 13.81
CA LEU A 147 6.55 -6.63 15.22
C LEU A 147 5.57 -7.73 15.69
N ASN A 148 5.31 -7.78 16.98
CA ASN A 148 4.49 -8.85 17.56
C ASN A 148 3.01 -8.74 17.18
N ASN A 149 2.53 -7.53 16.92
CA ASN A 149 1.15 -7.26 16.52
C ASN A 149 0.99 -5.83 15.99
N PHE A 150 -0.17 -5.58 15.39
CA PHE A 150 -0.53 -4.28 14.86
C PHE A 150 -0.56 -3.17 15.91
N GLN A 151 -1.01 -3.44 17.16
CA GLN A 151 -1.04 -2.45 18.23
C GLN A 151 0.35 -1.93 18.60
N THR A 152 1.35 -2.81 18.59
CA THR A 152 2.75 -2.40 18.81
C THR A 152 3.24 -1.51 17.66
N TYR A 153 2.81 -1.78 16.44
CA TYR A 153 3.09 -0.96 15.27
C TYR A 153 2.46 0.44 15.42
N PHE A 154 1.25 0.50 15.93
CA PHE A 154 0.48 1.71 16.17
C PHE A 154 1.06 2.60 17.29
N SER A 155 1.82 2.04 18.23
CA SER A 155 2.40 2.80 19.33
C SER A 155 3.52 3.77 18.91
N PHE A 156 4.03 3.66 17.69
CA PHE A 156 4.95 4.63 17.09
C PHE A 156 4.16 5.82 16.51
N ARG A 157 3.57 6.61 17.41
CA ARG A 157 2.74 7.75 17.03
C ARG A 157 3.59 8.90 16.50
N HIS A 158 3.52 9.11 15.21
CA HIS A 158 3.92 10.35 14.57
C HIS A 158 2.69 10.95 13.89
N ASN A 159 2.39 12.22 14.19
CA ASN A 159 1.21 12.92 13.65
C ASN A 159 1.50 13.66 12.35
N ASP A 160 2.69 13.48 11.79
CA ASP A 160 3.13 14.22 10.62
C ASP A 160 2.74 13.49 9.33
N TYR A 161 2.54 14.26 8.28
CA TYR A 161 2.34 13.74 6.93
C TYR A 161 3.50 12.82 6.53
N GLY A 162 3.17 11.60 6.07
CA GLY A 162 4.17 10.60 5.65
C GLY A 162 4.74 9.74 6.78
N SER A 163 4.21 9.84 8.00
CA SER A 163 4.67 9.02 9.12
C SER A 163 4.46 7.51 8.92
N ASP A 164 3.44 7.12 8.17
CA ASP A 164 3.23 5.74 7.72
C ASP A 164 4.36 5.27 6.81
N GLN A 165 4.81 6.10 5.89
CA GLN A 165 5.93 5.82 5.00
C GLN A 165 7.27 5.75 5.75
N ASP A 166 7.53 6.69 6.65
CA ASP A 166 8.74 6.67 7.49
C ASP A 166 8.80 5.41 8.35
N LEU A 167 7.68 5.01 8.92
CA LEU A 167 7.57 3.77 9.70
C LEU A 167 7.89 2.53 8.85
N MET A 168 7.36 2.45 7.63
CA MET A 168 7.63 1.36 6.70
C MET A 168 9.12 1.32 6.31
N ILE A 169 9.71 2.47 6.00
CA ILE A 169 11.13 2.56 5.66
C ILE A 169 11.99 2.06 6.82
N HIS A 170 11.77 2.57 8.02
CA HIS A 170 12.54 2.15 9.19
C HIS A 170 12.38 0.67 9.51
N ARG A 171 11.19 0.11 9.32
CA ARG A 171 10.94 -1.30 9.63
C ARG A 171 11.47 -2.25 8.57
N PHE A 172 11.20 -1.94 7.32
CA PHE A 172 11.43 -2.92 6.25
C PHE A 172 12.71 -2.69 5.47
N THR A 173 13.26 -1.48 5.45
CA THR A 173 14.43 -1.20 4.61
C THR A 173 15.72 -0.87 5.38
N VAL A 174 15.61 -0.48 6.65
CA VAL A 174 16.78 -0.14 7.49
C VAL A 174 17.06 -1.19 8.55
N HIS A 175 16.10 -2.06 8.84
CA HIS A 175 16.24 -3.09 9.86
C HIS A 175 17.34 -4.12 9.50
N PRO A 176 18.18 -4.55 10.45
CA PRO A 176 19.27 -5.51 10.19
C PRO A 176 18.83 -6.85 9.60
N SER A 177 17.59 -7.27 9.81
CA SER A 177 17.02 -8.50 9.22
C SER A 177 16.60 -8.35 7.75
N TYR A 178 16.73 -7.15 7.18
CA TYR A 178 16.46 -6.91 5.77
C TYR A 178 17.57 -7.52 4.89
N THR A 179 17.15 -8.25 3.87
CA THR A 179 18.03 -8.79 2.84
C THR A 179 17.63 -8.23 1.48
N LYS A 180 18.60 -7.67 0.76
CA LYS A 180 18.39 -6.98 -0.51
C LYS A 180 17.71 -7.83 -1.59
N ASP A 181 17.97 -9.13 -1.59
CA ASP A 181 17.41 -10.11 -2.51
C ASP A 181 15.94 -10.44 -2.24
N LYS A 182 15.38 -9.94 -1.14
CA LYS A 182 13.98 -10.05 -0.77
C LYS A 182 13.15 -8.80 -1.04
N PHE A 183 13.76 -7.77 -1.60
CA PHE A 183 13.08 -6.52 -1.94
C PHE A 183 13.06 -6.32 -3.45
N LEU A 184 11.87 -6.15 -4.03
CA LEU A 184 11.64 -5.84 -5.44
C LEU A 184 11.39 -4.35 -5.60
N ASP A 185 12.12 -3.71 -6.50
CA ASP A 185 11.97 -2.28 -6.80
C ASP A 185 11.79 -2.06 -8.29
N HIS A 186 10.85 -1.18 -8.64
CA HIS A 186 10.75 -0.61 -9.97
C HIS A 186 10.72 0.91 -9.86
N CYS A 187 11.54 1.57 -10.66
CA CYS A 187 11.62 3.02 -10.74
C CYS A 187 11.83 3.43 -12.19
N ASP A 188 10.93 4.24 -12.73
CA ASP A 188 10.99 4.73 -14.11
C ASP A 188 12.06 5.80 -14.35
N PHE A 189 12.70 6.31 -13.30
CA PHE A 189 13.64 7.42 -13.41
C PHE A 189 15.09 6.92 -13.38
N GLU A 190 15.84 7.22 -14.44
CA GLU A 190 17.24 6.79 -14.64
C GLU A 190 18.25 7.30 -13.59
N GLN A 191 17.88 8.28 -12.77
CA GLN A 191 18.78 8.90 -11.79
C GLN A 191 18.93 8.11 -10.49
N HIS A 192 18.38 6.91 -10.40
CA HIS A 192 18.53 6.08 -9.21
C HIS A 192 19.92 5.46 -9.16
N ASN A 193 20.71 5.84 -8.17
CA ASN A 193 21.98 5.17 -7.88
C ASN A 193 21.71 3.81 -7.20
N PRO A 194 21.97 2.66 -7.83
CA PRO A 194 21.73 1.34 -7.24
C PRO A 194 22.52 1.08 -5.95
N GLN A 195 23.55 1.89 -5.69
CA GLN A 195 24.37 1.78 -4.47
C GLN A 195 23.66 2.32 -3.24
N ASP A 196 22.66 3.22 -3.43
CA ASP A 196 21.94 3.84 -2.32
C ASP A 196 20.86 2.91 -1.72
N PHE A 197 20.40 1.94 -2.50
CA PHE A 197 19.40 0.98 -2.06
C PHE A 197 19.56 -0.36 -2.79
N PRO A 198 20.22 -1.34 -2.18
CA PRO A 198 20.38 -2.65 -2.78
C PRO A 198 19.03 -3.40 -2.79
N CYS A 199 18.56 -3.78 -4.00
CA CYS A 199 17.29 -4.46 -4.23
C CYS A 199 17.38 -5.30 -5.51
N VAL A 200 16.38 -6.15 -5.73
CA VAL A 200 16.13 -6.79 -7.03
C VAL A 200 15.34 -5.79 -7.88
N ARG A 201 15.93 -5.34 -8.97
CA ARG A 201 15.32 -4.36 -9.84
C ARG A 201 14.46 -5.02 -10.92
N VAL A 202 13.28 -4.46 -11.17
CA VAL A 202 12.43 -4.81 -12.31
C VAL A 202 12.58 -3.74 -13.39
N GLU A 203 12.96 -4.16 -14.58
CA GLU A 203 13.08 -3.28 -15.74
C GLU A 203 11.73 -3.11 -16.45
N SER A 204 11.49 -1.94 -17.05
CA SER A 204 10.24 -1.63 -17.78
C SER A 204 9.93 -2.68 -18.86
N SER A 205 10.94 -3.20 -19.54
CA SER A 205 10.79 -4.27 -20.53
C SER A 205 10.28 -5.61 -19.95
N GLN A 206 10.42 -5.83 -18.65
CA GLN A 206 9.84 -7.00 -17.98
C GLN A 206 8.35 -6.77 -17.69
N LEU A 207 7.98 -5.53 -17.34
CA LEU A 207 6.58 -5.17 -17.12
C LEU A 207 5.77 -5.23 -18.40
N GLU A 208 6.32 -4.79 -19.53
CA GLU A 208 5.67 -4.82 -20.84
C GLU A 208 5.29 -6.24 -21.31
N LYS A 209 5.99 -7.26 -20.83
CA LYS A 209 5.70 -8.67 -21.14
C LYS A 209 4.54 -9.27 -20.37
N VAL A 210 4.02 -8.58 -19.38
CA VAL A 210 2.86 -9.03 -18.60
C VAL A 210 1.58 -8.69 -19.38
N ASN A 211 0.82 -9.69 -19.77
CA ASN A 211 -0.46 -9.47 -20.43
C ASN A 211 -1.50 -9.02 -19.42
N ILE A 212 -2.35 -8.08 -19.84
CA ILE A 212 -3.57 -7.72 -19.13
C ILE A 212 -4.64 -8.68 -19.65
N SER A 213 -5.08 -9.56 -18.78
CA SER A 213 -6.14 -10.55 -19.10
C SER A 213 -7.50 -9.94 -18.85
#